data_a3228364479ae34bcdf9d34b4fa4b9d8
#
_entry.id   a3228364479ae34bcdf9d34b4fa4b9d8
#
_cell.length_a   1.000
_cell.length_b   1.000
_cell.length_c   1.000
_cell.angle_alpha   90.00
_cell.angle_beta   90.00
_cell.angle_gamma   90.00
#
_symmetry.space_group_name_H-M   'P 1'
#
loop_
_entity.id
_entity.type
_entity.pdbx_description
1 polymer ?
#
loop_
_entity_poly.entity_id
_entity_poly.type
_entity_poly.pdbx_seq_one_letter_code
_entity_poly.pdbx_strand_id
1 'polypeptide(L)'
;MRPAGTIPSEDGPTGVVQGRNPRPPALRMASGGAERTMRLGPIPEVPMPTNLPPKGATIETNRLHESDTGSPEVQIALLSDRITHLTDHLKVHKKDHHSRRGLLMLVGRRRRMLDYVKKNDVERYRAVIAKLGLRR
;
A
#
# COMPACT_ATOMS: atom_id res chain seq x y z
N MET A 1 15.11 -66.22 15.05
CA MET A 1 14.90 -66.82 13.71
C MET A 1 14.09 -65.83 12.87
N ARG A 2 14.75 -65.19 11.92
CA ARG A 2 14.09 -64.44 10.85
C ARG A 2 13.74 -65.39 9.71
N PRO A 3 12.76 -65.09 8.90
CA PRO A 3 13.09 -65.08 7.48
C PRO A 3 12.67 -63.74 6.78
N ALA A 4 13.49 -63.49 5.80
CA ALA A 4 13.43 -62.41 4.85
C ALA A 4 12.21 -62.51 3.92
N GLY A 5 11.53 -61.43 3.66
CA GLY A 5 10.47 -61.28 2.65
C GLY A 5 10.97 -60.36 1.53
N THR A 6 11.10 -60.97 0.42
CA THR A 6 11.50 -60.50 -0.92
C THR A 6 10.65 -59.31 -1.41
N ILE A 7 11.31 -58.30 -1.94
CA ILE A 7 10.70 -57.19 -2.67
C ILE A 7 10.59 -57.58 -4.16
N PRO A 8 9.46 -57.54 -4.81
CA PRO A 8 9.41 -57.58 -6.26
C PRO A 8 9.56 -56.19 -6.83
N SER A 9 10.54 -56.05 -7.72
CA SER A 9 10.71 -54.94 -8.65
C SER A 9 9.60 -55.04 -9.71
N GLU A 10 8.86 -53.98 -9.89
CA GLU A 10 8.01 -53.81 -11.08
C GLU A 10 8.44 -52.52 -11.82
N ASP A 11 9.13 -52.78 -12.91
CA ASP A 11 9.38 -51.86 -14.00
C ASP A 11 8.05 -51.46 -14.64
N GLY A 12 7.66 -50.19 -14.59
CA GLY A 12 6.54 -49.63 -15.33
C GLY A 12 7.03 -48.58 -16.31
N PRO A 13 6.50 -48.55 -17.54
CA PRO A 13 7.11 -47.83 -18.62
C PRO A 13 6.88 -46.35 -18.62
N THR A 14 7.96 -45.63 -18.87
CA THR A 14 8.04 -44.23 -19.27
C THR A 14 7.11 -43.88 -20.41
N GLY A 15 6.03 -43.17 -20.12
CA GLY A 15 5.17 -42.52 -21.10
C GLY A 15 5.33 -40.99 -21.01
N VAL A 16 6.40 -40.46 -21.59
CA VAL A 16 6.53 -39.02 -21.81
C VAL A 16 5.62 -38.63 -22.97
N VAL A 17 4.42 -38.22 -22.67
CA VAL A 17 3.55 -37.53 -23.63
C VAL A 17 3.97 -36.07 -23.67
N GLN A 18 4.87 -35.72 -24.57
CA GLN A 18 5.12 -34.33 -24.95
C GLN A 18 3.86 -33.76 -25.62
N GLY A 19 3.03 -33.12 -24.85
CA GLY A 19 1.99 -32.26 -25.35
C GLY A 19 2.58 -31.09 -26.12
N ARG A 20 2.65 -31.23 -27.44
CA ARG A 20 2.95 -30.12 -28.34
C ARG A 20 1.85 -29.09 -28.19
N ASN A 21 2.17 -28.01 -27.52
CA ASN A 21 1.33 -26.80 -27.50
C ASN A 21 1.24 -26.27 -28.94
N PRO A 22 0.09 -26.24 -29.60
CA PRO A 22 -0.02 -25.67 -30.92
C PRO A 22 0.24 -24.17 -30.83
N ARG A 23 1.28 -23.69 -31.49
CA ARG A 23 1.55 -22.26 -31.66
C ARG A 23 0.32 -21.62 -32.32
N PRO A 24 -0.20 -20.53 -31.78
CA PRO A 24 -1.27 -19.79 -32.47
C PRO A 24 -0.73 -19.29 -33.82
N PRO A 25 -1.55 -19.26 -34.86
CA PRO A 25 -1.13 -18.79 -36.18
C PRO A 25 -0.69 -17.33 -36.08
N ALA A 26 0.46 -17.06 -36.71
CA ALA A 26 0.99 -15.71 -36.81
C ALA A 26 -0.06 -14.79 -37.44
N LEU A 27 -0.62 -13.88 -36.64
CA LEU A 27 -1.46 -12.80 -37.11
C LEU A 27 -0.62 -11.93 -38.05
N ARG A 28 -0.93 -12.05 -39.32
CA ARG A 28 -0.42 -11.22 -40.41
C ARG A 28 -0.72 -9.77 -40.05
N MET A 29 0.32 -9.00 -39.71
CA MET A 29 0.22 -7.57 -39.50
C MET A 29 -0.27 -6.93 -40.77
N ALA A 30 -1.55 -6.58 -40.81
CA ALA A 30 -2.05 -5.63 -41.79
C ALA A 30 -1.49 -4.26 -41.39
N SER A 31 -0.51 -3.80 -42.14
CA SER A 31 -0.05 -2.41 -42.14
C SER A 31 -1.14 -1.55 -42.73
N GLY A 32 -2.05 -1.11 -41.88
CA GLY A 32 -3.09 -0.14 -42.17
C GLY A 32 -2.93 1.01 -41.16
N GLY A 33 -2.22 2.02 -41.56
CA GLY A 33 -2.03 3.26 -40.80
C GLY A 33 -3.38 3.91 -40.47
N ALA A 34 -3.63 4.06 -39.22
CA ALA A 34 -4.43 5.14 -38.66
C ALA A 34 -3.89 5.31 -37.23
N GLU A 35 -2.85 6.09 -37.07
CA GLU A 35 -2.54 6.70 -35.79
C GLU A 35 -3.75 7.50 -35.32
N ARG A 36 -4.69 6.77 -34.74
CA ARG A 36 -5.72 7.40 -33.94
C ARG A 36 -5.04 7.78 -32.61
N THR A 37 -4.21 8.81 -32.65
CA THR A 37 -3.82 9.55 -31.45
C THR A 37 -5.12 10.00 -30.80
N MET A 38 -5.65 9.19 -29.90
CA MET A 38 -6.62 9.67 -28.92
C MET A 38 -5.90 10.80 -28.19
N ARG A 39 -6.13 12.04 -28.64
CA ARG A 39 -5.86 13.21 -27.83
C ARG A 39 -6.75 13.03 -26.62
N LEU A 40 -6.18 12.46 -25.52
CA LEU A 40 -6.75 12.67 -24.22
C LEU A 40 -6.76 14.20 -24.05
N GLY A 41 -7.95 14.77 -24.16
CA GLY A 41 -8.16 16.15 -23.74
C GLY A 41 -7.64 16.31 -22.32
N PRO A 42 -7.29 17.52 -21.90
CA PRO A 42 -6.87 17.75 -20.53
C PRO A 42 -7.92 17.10 -19.61
N ILE A 43 -7.49 16.15 -18.80
CA ILE A 43 -8.33 15.52 -17.78
C ILE A 43 -8.82 16.69 -16.93
N PRO A 44 -10.14 16.97 -16.85
CA PRO A 44 -10.62 18.03 -15.99
C PRO A 44 -10.10 17.71 -14.59
N GLU A 45 -9.21 18.57 -14.09
CA GLU A 45 -8.80 18.55 -12.68
C GLU A 45 -10.07 18.83 -11.87
N VAL A 46 -10.80 17.76 -11.54
CA VAL A 46 -11.89 17.88 -10.58
C VAL A 46 -11.21 18.13 -9.24
N PRO A 47 -11.28 19.35 -8.69
CA PRO A 47 -10.71 19.62 -7.40
C PRO A 47 -11.46 18.73 -6.40
N MET A 48 -10.83 17.64 -5.99
CA MET A 48 -11.33 16.86 -4.86
C MET A 48 -11.39 17.83 -3.68
N PRO A 49 -12.55 18.07 -3.07
CA PRO A 49 -12.64 18.88 -1.86
C PRO A 49 -11.92 18.12 -0.75
N THR A 50 -10.62 18.27 -0.71
CA THR A 50 -9.80 17.72 0.35
C THR A 50 -9.81 18.76 1.47
N ASN A 51 -10.64 18.58 2.48
CA ASN A 51 -10.57 19.32 3.75
C ASN A 51 -9.30 18.94 4.54
N LEU A 52 -8.29 18.40 3.86
CA LEU A 52 -6.99 18.17 4.47
C LEU A 52 -6.21 19.48 4.50
N PRO A 53 -5.55 19.78 5.62
CA PRO A 53 -4.59 20.87 5.67
C PRO A 53 -3.50 20.60 4.60
N PRO A 54 -2.96 21.65 3.95
CA PRO A 54 -1.90 21.49 2.99
C PRO A 54 -0.71 20.80 3.67
N LYS A 55 -0.16 19.77 3.05
CA LYS A 55 0.96 18.99 3.61
C LYS A 55 2.13 19.86 4.08
N GLY A 56 2.38 20.96 3.37
CA GLY A 56 3.40 21.93 3.73
C GLY A 56 3.21 22.48 5.14
N ALA A 57 2.02 22.94 5.48
CA ALA A 57 1.73 23.49 6.81
C ALA A 57 1.93 22.45 7.93
N THR A 58 1.50 21.20 7.70
CA THR A 58 1.72 20.12 8.67
C THR A 58 3.21 19.80 8.82
N ILE A 59 3.99 19.82 7.73
CA ILE A 59 5.43 19.61 7.76
C ILE A 59 6.11 20.74 8.52
N GLU A 60 5.83 22.00 8.16
CA GLU A 60 6.41 23.18 8.83
C GLU A 60 6.18 23.19 10.33
N THR A 61 4.98 22.81 10.75
CA THR A 61 4.63 22.75 12.17
C THR A 61 5.37 21.66 12.93
N ASN A 62 5.72 20.54 12.27
CA ASN A 62 6.25 19.34 12.94
C ASN A 62 7.70 19.01 12.58
N ARG A 63 8.35 19.78 11.70
CA ARG A 63 9.75 19.58 11.32
C ARG A 63 10.67 19.85 12.49
N LEU A 64 11.79 19.12 12.54
CA LEU A 64 12.88 19.30 13.53
C LEU A 64 13.89 20.35 13.06
N HIS A 65 14.09 20.49 11.74
CA HIS A 65 14.98 21.46 11.08
C HIS A 65 14.38 21.89 9.73
N GLU A 66 14.90 22.95 9.13
CA GLU A 66 14.31 23.57 7.94
C GLU A 66 14.18 22.64 6.73
N SER A 67 15.12 21.75 6.52
CA SER A 67 15.09 20.76 5.43
C SER A 67 14.40 19.45 5.79
N ASP A 68 13.81 19.34 6.98
CA ASP A 68 13.14 18.12 7.43
C ASP A 68 11.74 18.00 6.81
N THR A 69 11.58 16.97 6.00
CA THR A 69 10.29 16.62 5.36
C THR A 69 9.85 15.20 5.67
N GLY A 70 10.67 14.42 6.39
CA GLY A 70 10.49 12.99 6.51
C GLY A 70 10.79 12.37 7.87
N SER A 71 11.06 13.16 8.90
CA SER A 71 11.23 12.62 10.26
C SER A 71 10.02 11.82 10.73
N PRO A 72 10.21 10.91 11.68
CA PRO A 72 9.10 10.15 12.25
C PRO A 72 7.98 11.05 12.78
N GLU A 73 8.32 12.19 13.36
CA GLU A 73 7.38 13.17 13.91
C GLU A 73 6.49 13.78 12.81
N VAL A 74 7.11 14.22 11.71
CA VAL A 74 6.40 14.73 10.53
C VAL A 74 5.50 13.65 9.94
N GLN A 75 6.00 12.42 9.81
CA GLN A 75 5.20 11.33 9.27
C GLN A 75 4.01 10.96 10.16
N ILE A 76 4.17 10.97 11.50
CA ILE A 76 3.08 10.73 12.44
C ILE A 76 2.02 11.82 12.31
N ALA A 77 2.41 13.09 12.16
CA ALA A 77 1.48 14.20 11.96
C ALA A 77 0.67 14.03 10.67
N LEU A 78 1.34 13.80 9.54
CA LEU A 78 0.68 13.58 8.24
C LEU A 78 -0.27 12.37 8.26
N LEU A 79 0.12 11.28 8.94
CA LEU A 79 -0.76 10.12 9.11
C LEU A 79 -1.98 10.47 9.98
N SER A 80 -1.81 11.30 11.01
CA SER A 80 -2.91 11.72 11.89
C SER A 80 -3.93 12.56 11.13
N ASP A 81 -3.49 13.53 10.31
CA ASP A 81 -4.37 14.33 9.46
C ASP A 81 -5.15 13.43 8.49
N ARG A 82 -4.48 12.47 7.86
CA ARG A 82 -5.15 11.56 6.94
C ARG A 82 -6.15 10.64 7.63
N ILE A 83 -5.84 10.17 8.85
CA ILE A 83 -6.75 9.36 9.66
C ILE A 83 -7.99 10.17 10.04
N THR A 84 -7.83 11.42 10.46
CA THR A 84 -8.96 12.32 10.78
C THR A 84 -9.87 12.48 9.57
N HIS A 85 -9.31 12.82 8.42
CA HIS A 85 -10.07 12.96 7.17
C HIS A 85 -10.84 11.69 6.78
N LEU A 86 -10.19 10.51 6.83
CA LEU A 86 -10.88 9.26 6.54
C LEU A 86 -11.94 8.90 7.57
N THR A 87 -11.74 9.28 8.83
CA THR A 87 -12.72 9.09 9.88
C THR A 87 -13.98 9.90 9.58
N ASP A 88 -13.83 11.16 9.17
CA ASP A 88 -14.95 12.03 8.81
C ASP A 88 -15.65 11.54 7.54
N HIS A 89 -14.88 11.10 6.54
CA HIS A 89 -15.43 10.44 5.34
C HIS A 89 -16.32 9.23 5.71
N LEU A 90 -15.86 8.36 6.61
CA LEU A 90 -16.61 7.17 7.02
C LEU A 90 -17.82 7.46 7.92
N LYS A 91 -17.92 8.65 8.54
CA LYS A 91 -19.14 9.09 9.23
C LYS A 91 -20.29 9.26 8.24
N VAL A 92 -20.00 9.80 7.06
CA VAL A 92 -20.96 10.00 5.98
C VAL A 92 -21.13 8.71 5.17
N HIS A 93 -20.04 8.10 4.75
CA HIS A 93 -20.02 6.92 3.86
C HIS A 93 -19.78 5.61 4.63
N LYS A 94 -20.73 5.23 5.49
CA LYS A 94 -20.59 4.06 6.39
C LYS A 94 -20.39 2.72 5.70
N LYS A 95 -20.81 2.58 4.44
CA LYS A 95 -20.71 1.35 3.64
C LYS A 95 -19.40 1.23 2.82
N ASP A 96 -18.50 2.22 2.91
CA ASP A 96 -17.22 2.19 2.19
C ASP A 96 -16.20 1.28 2.92
N HIS A 97 -16.19 0.00 2.53
CA HIS A 97 -15.31 -1.00 3.10
C HIS A 97 -13.85 -0.82 2.66
N HIS A 98 -13.62 -0.24 1.47
CA HIS A 98 -12.26 0.00 0.97
C HIS A 98 -11.55 1.09 1.77
N SER A 99 -12.21 2.23 1.99
CA SER A 99 -11.66 3.30 2.85
C SER A 99 -11.51 2.85 4.30
N ARG A 100 -12.42 2.02 4.83
CA ARG A 100 -12.27 1.44 6.17
C ARG A 100 -11.02 0.59 6.30
N ARG A 101 -10.73 -0.28 5.33
CA ARG A 101 -9.49 -1.05 5.30
C ARG A 101 -8.26 -0.14 5.24
N GLY A 102 -8.30 0.89 4.39
CA GLY A 102 -7.26 1.92 4.29
C GLY A 102 -7.01 2.63 5.63
N LEU A 103 -8.06 3.03 6.34
CA LEU A 103 -7.97 3.65 7.65
C LEU A 103 -7.23 2.75 8.66
N LEU A 104 -7.59 1.47 8.74
CA LEU A 104 -6.96 0.53 9.66
C LEU A 104 -5.45 0.36 9.36
N MET A 105 -5.06 0.33 8.07
CA MET A 105 -3.65 0.28 7.68
C MET A 105 -2.88 1.52 8.10
N LEU A 106 -3.47 2.73 7.96
CA LEU A 106 -2.85 3.99 8.39
C LEU A 106 -2.71 4.07 9.91
N VAL A 107 -3.71 3.63 10.67
CA VAL A 107 -3.65 3.55 12.13
C VAL A 107 -2.52 2.60 12.57
N GLY A 108 -2.42 1.42 11.93
CA GLY A 108 -1.34 0.48 12.20
C GLY A 108 0.05 1.04 11.88
N ARG A 109 0.17 1.80 10.76
CA ARG A 109 1.42 2.47 10.40
C ARG A 109 1.81 3.55 11.40
N ARG A 110 0.86 4.40 11.82
CA ARG A 110 1.07 5.42 12.84
C ARG A 110 1.54 4.80 14.16
N ARG A 111 0.90 3.72 14.61
CA ARG A 111 1.31 3.01 15.83
C ARG A 111 2.75 2.53 15.76
N ARG A 112 3.16 1.89 14.66
CA ARG A 112 4.56 1.45 14.48
C ARG A 112 5.56 2.60 14.55
N MET A 113 5.23 3.77 13.96
CA MET A 113 6.07 4.95 14.03
C MET A 113 6.17 5.51 15.46
N LEU A 114 5.06 5.54 16.19
CA LEU A 114 5.05 5.95 17.60
C LEU A 114 5.86 5.00 18.48
N ASP A 115 5.76 3.68 18.25
CA ASP A 115 6.55 2.67 18.96
C ASP A 115 8.06 2.84 18.67
N TYR A 116 8.41 3.18 17.43
CA TYR A 116 9.79 3.48 17.03
C TYR A 116 10.35 4.71 17.77
N VAL A 117 9.59 5.83 17.76
CA VAL A 117 10.02 7.05 18.49
C VAL A 117 10.13 6.78 19.99
N LYS A 118 9.18 6.06 20.57
CA LYS A 118 9.20 5.69 22.00
C LYS A 118 10.43 4.87 22.40
N LYS A 119 10.89 3.97 21.50
CA LYS A 119 12.09 3.16 21.76
C LYS A 119 13.39 3.98 21.72
N ASN A 120 13.42 4.98 20.85
CA ASN A 120 14.62 5.79 20.65
C ASN A 120 14.69 6.96 21.65
N ASP A 121 13.57 7.64 21.88
CA ASP A 121 13.50 8.82 22.72
C ASP A 121 12.10 8.99 23.31
N VAL A 122 12.00 8.80 24.62
CA VAL A 122 10.74 8.91 25.36
C VAL A 122 10.24 10.34 25.48
N GLU A 123 11.14 11.33 25.53
CA GLU A 123 10.75 12.74 25.64
C GLU A 123 10.15 13.24 24.33
N ARG A 124 10.78 12.93 23.20
CA ARG A 124 10.23 13.22 21.87
C ARG A 124 8.87 12.54 21.66
N TYR A 125 8.72 11.31 22.11
CA TYR A 125 7.43 10.62 22.06
C TYR A 125 6.35 11.37 22.87
N ARG A 126 6.68 11.83 24.09
CA ARG A 126 5.74 12.62 24.92
C ARG A 126 5.34 13.94 24.25
N ALA A 127 6.33 14.63 23.67
CA ALA A 127 6.10 15.88 22.95
C ALA A 127 5.16 15.69 21.75
N VAL A 128 5.38 14.64 20.93
CA VAL A 128 4.54 14.33 19.78
C VAL A 128 3.10 14.00 20.20
N ILE A 129 2.91 13.20 21.26
CA ILE A 129 1.58 12.86 21.77
C ILE A 129 0.86 14.10 22.29
N ALA A 130 1.55 14.94 23.06
CA ALA A 130 0.96 16.18 23.58
C ALA A 130 0.55 17.12 22.44
N LYS A 131 1.43 17.30 21.44
CA LYS A 131 1.20 18.18 20.29
C LYS A 131 0.03 17.74 19.42
N LEU A 132 -0.12 16.46 19.19
CA LEU A 132 -1.16 15.88 18.34
C LEU A 132 -2.42 15.46 19.11
N GLY A 133 -2.47 15.66 20.42
CA GLY A 133 -3.62 15.31 21.27
C GLY A 133 -3.95 13.81 21.25
N LEU A 134 -2.95 12.96 21.06
CA LEU A 134 -3.16 11.52 20.95
C LEU A 134 -3.29 10.88 22.35
N ARG A 135 -4.27 9.96 22.47
CA ARG A 135 -4.40 9.16 23.70
C ARG A 135 -3.22 8.17 23.81
N ARG A 136 -2.65 8.05 25.03
CA ARG A 136 -1.60 7.09 25.37
C ARG A 136 -2.06 5.65 25.24
#